data_f1e422e1860f9ef2637d7ac9fefc4b7c
#
_entry.id   f1e422e1860f9ef2637d7ac9fefc4b7c
#
_cell.length_a   1.000
_cell.length_b   1.000
_cell.length_c   1.000
_cell.angle_alpha   90.00
_cell.angle_beta   90.00
_cell.angle_gamma   90.00
#
_symmetry.space_group_name_H-M   'P 1'
#
loop_
_entity.id
_entity.type
_entity.pdbx_description
1 polymer ?
#
loop_
_entity_poly.entity_id
_entity_poly.type
_entity_poly.pdbx_seq_one_letter_code
_entity_poly.pdbx_strand_id
1 'polypeptide(L)'
;IWAAKRIAPTIRWKKLAPQALMNHAENGVHILIATGAARMAAEHFVAHRFPVKFDMLGTELEVVDGMLTGRLAGENCVRQTKARLVREYLDEHGPFDEIWGYGNAPHDLPMLELVDHKTVI
;
A
#
# COMPACT_ATOMS: atom_id res chain seq x y z
N ILE A 1 5.23 -5.23 -0.10
CA ILE A 1 4.52 -5.85 -1.21
C ILE A 1 5.15 -5.54 -2.55
N TRP A 2 5.40 -4.29 -2.80
CA TRP A 2 5.95 -3.88 -4.10
C TRP A 2 7.32 -4.49 -4.39
N ALA A 3 8.15 -4.63 -3.37
CA ALA A 3 9.49 -5.18 -3.51
C ALA A 3 9.47 -6.67 -3.82
N ALA A 4 8.34 -7.26 -3.70
CA ALA A 4 8.19 -8.69 -3.66
C ALA A 4 8.53 -9.41 -4.96
N LYS A 5 8.58 -8.76 -6.10
CA LYS A 5 8.88 -9.50 -7.32
C LYS A 5 10.21 -10.22 -7.25
N ARG A 6 11.21 -9.58 -6.64
CA ARG A 6 12.51 -10.21 -6.42
C ARG A 6 12.62 -10.92 -5.09
N ILE A 7 12.00 -10.35 -4.07
CA ILE A 7 12.21 -10.73 -2.67
C ILE A 7 11.15 -11.69 -2.19
N ALA A 8 9.92 -11.55 -2.63
CA ALA A 8 8.80 -12.36 -2.15
C ALA A 8 9.04 -13.86 -2.23
N PRO A 9 9.68 -14.39 -3.27
CA PRO A 9 9.95 -15.84 -3.30
C PRO A 9 10.84 -16.32 -2.16
N THR A 10 11.65 -15.41 -1.58
CA THR A 10 12.58 -15.76 -0.51
C THR A 10 12.08 -15.38 0.87
N ILE A 11 10.99 -14.60 0.96
CA ILE A 11 10.44 -14.12 2.22
C ILE A 11 9.05 -14.69 2.43
N ARG A 12 8.97 -15.69 3.31
CA ARG A 12 7.71 -16.44 3.53
C ARG A 12 6.56 -15.61 4.06
N TRP A 13 6.83 -14.64 4.92
CA TRP A 13 5.77 -13.83 5.51
C TRP A 13 4.95 -13.09 4.46
N LYS A 14 5.53 -12.86 3.30
CA LYS A 14 4.84 -12.16 2.21
C LYS A 14 3.73 -12.99 1.58
N LYS A 15 3.63 -14.27 1.89
CA LYS A 15 2.51 -15.09 1.42
C LYS A 15 1.20 -14.73 2.09
N LEU A 16 1.26 -14.27 3.34
CA LEU A 16 0.04 -13.89 4.06
C LEU A 16 -0.64 -12.67 3.45
N ALA A 17 0.13 -11.65 3.10
CA ALA A 17 -0.44 -10.44 2.53
C ALA A 17 -1.11 -10.67 1.17
N PRO A 18 -0.48 -11.38 0.22
CA PRO A 18 -1.15 -11.71 -1.04
C PRO A 18 -2.41 -12.55 -0.87
N GLN A 19 -2.41 -13.53 0.03
CA GLN A 19 -3.59 -14.34 0.29
C GLN A 19 -4.72 -13.52 0.90
N ALA A 20 -4.40 -12.68 1.88
CA ALA A 20 -5.37 -11.79 2.49
C ALA A 20 -5.96 -10.82 1.46
N LEU A 21 -5.13 -10.27 0.61
CA LEU A 21 -5.56 -9.38 -0.47
C LEU A 21 -6.58 -10.06 -1.36
N MET A 22 -6.29 -11.27 -1.83
CA MET A 22 -7.17 -12.01 -2.70
C MET A 22 -8.47 -12.38 -1.99
N ASN A 23 -8.41 -12.81 -0.73
CA ASN A 23 -9.58 -13.16 0.05
C ASN A 23 -10.51 -11.96 0.24
N HIS A 24 -9.94 -10.81 0.59
CA HIS A 24 -10.74 -9.60 0.76
C HIS A 24 -11.36 -9.16 -0.57
N ALA A 25 -10.60 -9.22 -1.65
CA ALA A 25 -11.10 -8.85 -2.97
C ALA A 25 -12.26 -9.74 -3.41
N GLU A 26 -12.17 -11.05 -3.16
CA GLU A 26 -13.24 -12.00 -3.46
C GLU A 26 -14.51 -11.71 -2.67
N ASN A 27 -14.38 -11.13 -1.50
CA ASN A 27 -15.52 -10.75 -0.66
C ASN A 27 -16.01 -9.32 -0.91
N GLY A 28 -15.55 -8.69 -1.97
CA GLY A 28 -16.00 -7.35 -2.34
C GLY A 28 -15.46 -6.24 -1.46
N VAL A 29 -14.40 -6.49 -0.72
CA VAL A 29 -13.79 -5.49 0.17
C VAL A 29 -13.00 -4.48 -0.64
N HIS A 30 -13.12 -3.21 -0.27
CA HIS A 30 -12.34 -2.12 -0.87
C HIS A 30 -10.87 -2.28 -0.50
N ILE A 31 -9.99 -2.27 -1.49
CA ILE A 31 -8.56 -2.50 -1.31
C ILE A 31 -7.79 -1.20 -1.47
N LEU A 32 -6.98 -0.89 -0.46
CA LEU A 32 -6.02 0.21 -0.51
C LEU A 32 -4.62 -0.33 -0.24
N ILE A 33 -3.69 0.02 -1.09
CA ILE A 33 -2.28 -0.34 -0.92
C ILE A 33 -1.50 0.93 -0.66
N ALA A 34 -0.77 0.98 0.45
CA ALA A 34 0.08 2.11 0.81
C ALA A 34 1.54 1.65 0.84
N THR A 35 2.39 2.33 0.10
CA THR A 35 3.79 1.91 -0.06
C THR A 35 4.74 3.11 -0.08
N GLY A 36 5.95 2.92 0.45
CA GLY A 36 7.03 3.90 0.33
C GLY A 36 7.69 3.89 -1.03
N ALA A 37 7.37 2.93 -1.88
CA ALA A 37 7.91 2.85 -3.23
C ALA A 37 7.27 3.90 -4.14
N ALA A 38 7.88 4.11 -5.30
CA ALA A 38 7.30 4.96 -6.33
C ALA A 38 5.93 4.41 -6.73
N ARG A 39 4.88 5.22 -6.60
CA ARG A 39 3.51 4.81 -6.84
C ARG A 39 3.32 4.21 -8.23
N MET A 40 3.88 4.86 -9.23
CA MET A 40 3.73 4.42 -10.62
C MET A 40 4.26 2.99 -10.83
N ALA A 41 5.45 2.70 -10.30
CA ALA A 41 6.04 1.38 -10.42
C ALA A 41 5.28 0.33 -9.61
N ALA A 42 4.85 0.70 -8.40
CA ALA A 42 4.11 -0.22 -7.54
C ALA A 42 2.74 -0.56 -8.13
N GLU A 43 2.03 0.43 -8.68
CA GLU A 43 0.75 0.19 -9.36
C GLU A 43 0.89 -0.79 -10.51
N HIS A 44 1.91 -0.59 -11.32
CA HIS A 44 2.17 -1.46 -12.46
C HIS A 44 2.43 -2.89 -12.01
N PHE A 45 3.26 -3.05 -10.98
CA PHE A 45 3.59 -4.36 -10.43
C PHE A 45 2.36 -5.09 -9.88
N VAL A 46 1.57 -4.39 -9.06
CA VAL A 46 0.39 -4.99 -8.43
C VAL A 46 -0.68 -5.31 -9.46
N ALA A 47 -0.95 -4.40 -10.38
CA ALA A 47 -1.95 -4.61 -11.43
C ALA A 47 -1.60 -5.81 -12.31
N HIS A 48 -0.31 -6.02 -12.57
CA HIS A 48 0.14 -7.16 -13.37
C HIS A 48 0.07 -8.48 -12.61
N ARG A 49 0.26 -8.42 -11.29
CA ARG A 49 0.36 -9.63 -10.47
C ARG A 49 -0.98 -10.08 -9.90
N PHE A 50 -1.87 -9.16 -9.59
CA PHE A 50 -3.13 -9.46 -8.91
C PHE A 50 -4.31 -8.92 -9.70
N PRO A 51 -5.24 -9.79 -10.11
CA PRO A 51 -6.43 -9.36 -10.86
C PRO A 51 -7.49 -8.78 -9.94
N VAL A 52 -7.14 -7.73 -9.21
CA VAL A 52 -8.04 -7.10 -8.25
C VAL A 52 -8.12 -5.61 -8.50
N LYS A 53 -9.23 -5.00 -8.15
CA LYS A 53 -9.37 -3.56 -8.18
C LYS A 53 -8.83 -2.98 -6.88
N PHE A 54 -7.98 -1.98 -6.96
CA PHE A 54 -7.35 -1.37 -5.79
C PHE A 54 -7.09 0.11 -6.01
N ASP A 55 -6.96 0.84 -4.91
CA ASP A 55 -6.39 2.17 -4.89
C ASP A 55 -4.99 2.10 -4.29
N MET A 56 -4.14 3.05 -4.64
CA MET A 56 -2.77 3.04 -4.15
C MET A 56 -2.31 4.43 -3.71
N LEU A 57 -1.65 4.46 -2.56
CA LEU A 57 -0.90 5.59 -2.07
C LEU A 57 0.57 5.19 -2.11
N GLY A 58 1.39 6.04 -2.70
CA GLY A 58 2.82 5.76 -2.81
C GLY A 58 3.61 7.05 -2.90
N THR A 59 4.92 6.90 -3.04
CA THR A 59 5.81 8.05 -3.21
C THR A 59 5.73 8.53 -4.65
N GLU A 60 5.40 9.80 -4.85
CA GLU A 60 5.32 10.40 -6.17
C GLU A 60 6.69 10.89 -6.62
N LEU A 61 7.05 10.57 -7.86
CA LEU A 61 8.28 11.04 -8.47
C LEU A 61 7.98 12.24 -9.35
N GLU A 62 8.90 13.22 -9.34
CA GLU A 62 8.75 14.40 -10.17
C GLU A 62 9.09 14.06 -11.63
N VAL A 63 8.20 14.51 -12.54
CA VAL A 63 8.39 14.36 -13.98
C VAL A 63 8.31 15.74 -14.60
N VAL A 64 9.33 16.12 -15.36
CA VAL A 64 9.38 17.37 -16.11
C VAL A 64 9.67 17.04 -17.56
N ASP A 65 8.82 17.56 -18.47
CA ASP A 65 8.93 17.30 -19.91
C ASP A 65 8.99 15.81 -20.24
N GLY A 66 8.22 15.00 -19.52
CA GLY A 66 8.16 13.55 -19.72
C GLY A 66 9.31 12.76 -19.16
N MET A 67 10.21 13.40 -18.42
CA MET A 67 11.40 12.74 -17.86
C MET A 67 11.45 12.86 -16.35
N LEU A 68 11.91 11.79 -15.69
CA LEU A 68 12.14 11.79 -14.26
C LEU A 68 13.30 12.69 -13.90
N THR A 69 13.14 13.52 -12.87
CA THR A 69 14.18 14.47 -12.43
C THR A 69 15.08 13.92 -11.34
N GLY A 70 14.72 12.78 -10.75
CA GLY A 70 15.41 12.24 -9.58
C GLY A 70 14.92 12.82 -8.27
N ARG A 71 13.93 13.71 -8.31
CA ARG A 71 13.33 14.33 -7.12
C ARG A 71 11.94 13.75 -6.85
N LEU A 72 11.45 13.97 -5.64
CA LEU A 72 10.09 13.60 -5.29
C LEU A 72 9.13 14.73 -5.65
N ALA A 73 7.98 14.40 -6.22
CA ALA A 73 6.92 15.36 -6.49
C ALA A 73 6.11 15.70 -5.24
N GLY A 74 6.23 14.87 -4.21
CA GLY A 74 5.52 15.06 -2.97
C GLY A 74 6.30 14.43 -1.82
N GLU A 75 5.61 14.05 -0.76
CA GLU A 75 6.23 13.47 0.41
C GLU A 75 6.56 11.99 0.19
N ASN A 76 7.60 11.52 0.89
CA ASN A 76 7.94 10.11 0.90
C ASN A 76 6.89 9.35 1.74
N CYS A 77 6.20 8.40 1.12
CA CYS A 77 5.07 7.68 1.74
C CYS A 77 5.56 6.59 2.70
N VAL A 78 6.15 7.00 3.81
CA VAL A 78 6.67 6.08 4.83
C VAL A 78 6.27 6.53 6.23
N ARG A 79 6.19 5.59 7.18
CA ARG A 79 5.98 5.86 8.60
C ARG A 79 4.81 6.81 8.88
N GLN A 80 5.07 7.94 9.50
CA GLN A 80 4.04 8.91 9.89
C GLN A 80 3.35 9.53 8.67
N THR A 81 4.09 9.78 7.60
CA THR A 81 3.52 10.29 6.36
C THR A 81 2.55 9.27 5.75
N LYS A 82 2.92 8.00 5.74
CA LYS A 82 2.04 6.94 5.29
C LYS A 82 0.76 6.92 6.13
N ALA A 83 0.89 6.98 7.44
CA ALA A 83 -0.27 7.00 8.34
C ALA A 83 -1.18 8.20 8.07
N ARG A 84 -0.59 9.38 7.88
CA ARG A 84 -1.36 10.59 7.58
C ARG A 84 -2.11 10.48 6.27
N LEU A 85 -1.45 9.99 5.22
CA LEU A 85 -2.06 9.83 3.90
C LEU A 85 -3.18 8.79 3.94
N VAL A 86 -2.98 7.70 4.66
CA VAL A 86 -4.03 6.68 4.83
C VAL A 86 -5.21 7.26 5.58
N ARG A 87 -4.98 8.03 6.64
CA ARG A 87 -6.07 8.67 7.38
C ARG A 87 -6.87 9.61 6.49
N GLU A 88 -6.18 10.44 5.71
CA GLU A 88 -6.84 11.35 4.77
C GLU A 88 -7.69 10.58 3.76
N TYR A 89 -7.16 9.47 3.25
CA TYR A 89 -7.90 8.61 2.33
C TYR A 89 -9.14 8.02 2.98
N LEU A 90 -9.01 7.50 4.21
CA LEU A 90 -10.15 6.93 4.94
C LEU A 90 -11.23 7.97 5.21
N ASP A 91 -10.83 9.19 5.52
CA ASP A 91 -11.77 10.28 5.76
C ASP A 91 -12.49 10.69 4.47
N GLU A 92 -11.79 10.68 3.37
CA GLU A 92 -12.33 11.10 2.07
C GLU A 92 -13.27 10.07 1.45
N HIS A 93 -12.94 8.79 1.58
CA HIS A 93 -13.66 7.69 0.92
C HIS A 93 -14.61 6.94 1.84
N GLY A 94 -14.52 7.15 3.15
CA GLY A 94 -15.36 6.49 4.13
C GLY A 94 -16.72 7.14 4.32
N PRO A 95 -17.43 6.76 5.36
CA PRO A 95 -17.00 5.83 6.41
C PRO A 95 -16.94 4.37 5.96
N PHE A 96 -16.10 3.59 6.63
CA PHE A 96 -16.00 2.15 6.42
C PHE A 96 -16.44 1.45 7.71
N ASP A 97 -17.24 0.40 7.59
CA ASP A 97 -17.76 -0.33 8.75
C ASP A 97 -16.65 -1.05 9.50
N GLU A 98 -15.72 -1.62 8.75
CA GLU A 98 -14.66 -2.44 9.31
C GLU A 98 -13.40 -2.32 8.44
N ILE A 99 -12.24 -2.15 9.08
CA ILE A 99 -10.98 -1.94 8.38
C ILE A 99 -9.95 -2.97 8.85
N TRP A 100 -9.37 -3.70 7.90
CA TRP A 100 -8.26 -4.61 8.14
C TRP A 100 -6.98 -3.99 7.62
N GLY A 101 -5.91 -4.05 8.40
CA GLY A 101 -4.61 -3.52 8.01
C GLY A 101 -3.51 -4.56 8.13
N TYR A 102 -2.62 -4.58 7.16
CA TYR A 102 -1.49 -5.49 7.09
C TYR A 102 -0.21 -4.69 6.85
N GLY A 103 0.79 -4.89 7.67
CA GLY A 103 2.03 -4.16 7.54
C GLY A 103 3.14 -4.75 8.39
N ASN A 104 4.33 -4.18 8.30
CA ASN A 104 5.46 -4.62 9.10
C ASN A 104 5.75 -3.65 10.25
N ALA A 105 6.31 -4.19 11.31
CA ALA A 105 6.75 -3.39 12.45
C ALA A 105 8.25 -3.09 12.30
N PRO A 106 8.72 -1.93 12.79
CA PRO A 106 7.92 -0.85 13.41
C PRO A 106 7.37 0.18 12.42
N HIS A 107 7.76 0.11 11.14
CA HIS A 107 7.53 1.20 10.18
C HIS A 107 6.04 1.46 9.89
N ASP A 108 5.23 0.42 9.85
CA ASP A 108 3.81 0.55 9.54
C ASP A 108 2.92 0.62 10.78
N LEU A 109 3.49 0.58 11.99
CA LEU A 109 2.68 0.67 13.20
C LEU A 109 1.82 1.92 13.28
N PRO A 110 2.32 3.11 12.90
CA PRO A 110 1.46 4.30 12.91
C PRO A 110 0.22 4.16 12.02
N MET A 111 0.37 3.54 10.85
CA MET A 111 -0.75 3.26 9.95
C MET A 111 -1.68 2.22 10.56
N LEU A 112 -1.14 1.17 11.16
CA LEU A 112 -1.92 0.08 11.72
C LEU A 112 -2.76 0.49 12.93
N GLU A 113 -2.44 1.61 13.56
CA GLU A 113 -3.27 2.16 14.64
C GLU A 113 -4.60 2.71 14.15
N LEU A 114 -4.73 2.93 12.85
CA LEU A 114 -5.95 3.48 12.23
C LEU A 114 -7.00 2.42 11.92
N VAL A 115 -6.66 1.14 12.03
CA VAL A 115 -7.53 0.05 11.57
C VAL A 115 -8.13 -0.71 12.76
N ASP A 116 -9.23 -1.44 12.46
CA ASP A 116 -9.93 -2.24 13.47
C ASP A 116 -9.22 -3.56 13.74
N HIS A 117 -8.71 -4.18 12.69
CA HIS A 117 -8.01 -5.47 12.76
C HIS A 117 -6.64 -5.34 12.14
N LYS A 118 -5.61 -5.36 12.96
CA LYS A 118 -4.24 -5.22 12.47
C LYS A 118 -3.52 -6.55 12.48
N THR A 119 -2.75 -6.77 11.42
CA THR A 119 -1.88 -7.93 11.29
C THR A 119 -0.47 -7.43 10.98
N VAL A 120 0.47 -7.78 11.82
CA VAL A 120 1.88 -7.48 11.60
C VAL A 120 2.50 -8.65 10.85
N ILE A 121 3.11 -8.34 9.72
CA ILE A 121 3.69 -9.36 8.84
C ILE A 121 5.18 -9.51 9.11
#